data_b0d27ef352d76f3af0aacac5b22bbdf6
#
_entry.id   b0d27ef352d76f3af0aacac5b22bbdf6
#
_cell.length_a   1.000
_cell.length_b   1.000
_cell.length_c   1.000
_cell.angle_alpha   90.00
_cell.angle_beta   90.00
_cell.angle_gamma   90.00
#
_symmetry.space_group_name_H-M   'P 1'
#
loop_
_entity.id
_entity.type
_entity.pdbx_description
1 polymer ?
#
loop_
_entity_poly.entity_id
_entity_poly.type
_entity_poly.pdbx_seq_one_letter_code
_entity_poly.pdbx_strand_id
1 'polypeptide(L)'
;TAAALAYGAEKEASQKIMVYDLGGGTFDVSILEIGDGVIEVLATAGNNRLGGDDFDKCIMDWMVAEFKKSDGVDLSADKVAMQRLKEAAEKAKIELSGVTSSAINLPYITADATGPKHLDLTLTRAKFNELTAHLVEATAGPVRQALSDAGLTGNDIAKVLMVGGSSRIPAVQDVVKKLTGKEGFKGINPDECVAMGAALQGGVLVGDVKGLLLLDVTPLSLGIETMGGVNTKLIERNTTIPAKKSQIFTTAADNQTQVEVHVLQGEREMAADNKTLGRFSLDGIAPARRGVPQIEVTFDIDANGIVNVSAKDLGTGKEQHITITSSTNMSKDDIEKAVKEAEQFAAEDAKRKDEVDTRNQADQMVYQSEKALSEMKDKLDASEVSELEGEINKVKEALKGTDIQAIKTATEGLTQAFYKVSEKMYQQTGAQGGQPGPDMGGQAAGGAAGSTNAGKGPDDVVDADYTVVDDQ
;
A
#
# COMPACT_ATOMS: atom_id res chain seq x y z
N THR A 1 5.76 10.06 -12.08
CA THR A 1 5.82 9.04 -13.16
C THR A 1 5.98 9.70 -14.55
N ALA A 2 5.19 10.73 -14.90
CA ALA A 2 5.28 11.41 -16.21
C ALA A 2 6.70 11.93 -16.53
N ALA A 3 7.41 12.48 -15.55
CA ALA A 3 8.78 12.93 -15.74
C ALA A 3 9.75 11.79 -16.14
N ALA A 4 9.47 10.56 -15.72
CA ALA A 4 10.25 9.38 -16.11
C ALA A 4 10.06 9.05 -17.60
N LEU A 5 8.87 9.27 -18.16
CA LEU A 5 8.63 9.10 -19.59
C LEU A 5 9.51 10.03 -20.44
N ALA A 6 9.61 11.30 -20.01
CA ALA A 6 10.46 12.27 -20.71
C ALA A 6 11.96 11.89 -20.68
N TYR A 7 12.39 11.18 -19.64
CA TYR A 7 13.77 10.69 -19.53
C TYR A 7 13.96 9.35 -20.22
N GLY A 8 12.99 8.42 -20.11
CA GLY A 8 13.14 6.98 -20.42
C GLY A 8 12.88 6.61 -21.85
N ALA A 9 12.22 7.46 -22.66
CA ALA A 9 11.76 7.15 -24.01
C ALA A 9 12.86 6.64 -24.98
N GLU A 10 14.15 6.93 -24.70
CA GLU A 10 15.27 6.58 -25.56
C GLU A 10 16.28 5.60 -24.89
N LYS A 11 15.90 4.94 -23.78
CA LYS A 11 16.83 4.07 -23.04
C LYS A 11 16.65 2.62 -23.41
N GLU A 12 17.74 2.01 -23.89
CA GLU A 12 17.77 0.60 -24.27
C GLU A 12 18.20 -0.33 -23.12
N ALA A 13 19.05 0.14 -22.19
CA ALA A 13 19.54 -0.67 -21.08
C ALA A 13 18.66 -0.52 -19.83
N SER A 14 18.29 -1.65 -19.21
CA SER A 14 17.55 -1.64 -17.93
C SER A 14 18.34 -0.92 -16.87
N GLN A 15 17.69 0.02 -16.18
CA GLN A 15 18.23 0.77 -15.06
C GLN A 15 17.15 1.16 -14.07
N LYS A 16 17.49 1.12 -12.79
CA LYS A 16 16.62 1.61 -11.71
C LYS A 16 16.88 3.07 -11.46
N ILE A 17 15.84 3.88 -11.51
CA ILE A 17 15.92 5.32 -11.29
C ILE A 17 14.99 5.75 -10.18
N MET A 18 15.33 6.88 -9.57
CA MET A 18 14.45 7.60 -8.65
C MET A 18 13.99 8.91 -9.30
N VAL A 19 12.70 9.18 -9.27
CA VAL A 19 12.16 10.51 -9.52
C VAL A 19 11.90 11.16 -8.18
N TYR A 20 12.53 12.31 -7.94
CA TYR A 20 12.39 13.14 -6.75
C TYR A 20 11.72 14.45 -7.17
N ASP A 21 10.42 14.54 -6.96
CA ASP A 21 9.57 15.65 -7.42
C ASP A 21 9.18 16.53 -6.23
N LEU A 22 9.87 17.68 -6.07
CA LEU A 22 9.54 18.68 -5.07
C LEU A 22 8.96 19.92 -5.78
N GLY A 23 7.65 19.94 -5.86
CA GLY A 23 6.88 21.01 -6.48
C GLY A 23 6.63 22.21 -5.57
N GLY A 24 5.60 23.01 -5.89
CA GLY A 24 5.17 24.15 -5.09
C GLY A 24 4.46 23.76 -3.80
N GLY A 25 3.62 22.72 -3.83
CA GLY A 25 2.79 22.31 -2.69
C GLY A 25 2.92 20.84 -2.28
N THR A 26 3.54 20.00 -3.13
CA THR A 26 3.67 18.56 -2.88
C THR A 26 5.09 18.07 -3.10
N PHE A 27 5.42 16.98 -2.42
CA PHE A 27 6.63 16.21 -2.61
C PHE A 27 6.27 14.77 -2.95
N ASP A 28 6.74 14.27 -4.10
CA ASP A 28 6.52 12.91 -4.56
C ASP A 28 7.84 12.21 -4.90
N VAL A 29 7.97 10.93 -4.52
CA VAL A 29 9.09 10.07 -4.88
C VAL A 29 8.57 8.84 -5.58
N SER A 30 9.16 8.50 -6.73
CA SER A 30 8.87 7.25 -7.45
C SER A 30 10.18 6.50 -7.72
N ILE A 31 10.18 5.21 -7.47
CA ILE A 31 11.25 4.28 -7.88
C ILE A 31 10.74 3.54 -9.10
N LEU A 32 11.51 3.58 -10.18
CA LEU A 32 11.11 2.99 -11.45
C LEU A 32 12.25 2.14 -12.02
N GLU A 33 11.88 1.11 -12.77
CA GLU A 33 12.78 0.39 -13.67
C GLU A 33 12.46 0.80 -15.10
N ILE A 34 13.49 1.19 -15.86
CA ILE A 34 13.38 1.65 -17.25
C ILE A 34 14.29 0.80 -18.10
N GLY A 35 13.78 0.22 -19.18
CA GLY A 35 14.54 -0.53 -20.16
C GLY A 35 13.66 -1.08 -21.28
N ASP A 36 14.22 -1.23 -22.48
CA ASP A 36 13.57 -1.82 -23.65
C ASP A 36 12.19 -1.23 -24.01
N GLY A 37 12.02 0.09 -23.79
CA GLY A 37 10.75 0.79 -24.03
C GLY A 37 9.69 0.58 -22.95
N VAL A 38 10.01 -0.15 -21.87
CA VAL A 38 9.12 -0.34 -20.73
C VAL A 38 9.58 0.54 -19.57
N ILE A 39 8.63 1.20 -18.94
CA ILE A 39 8.81 1.97 -17.70
C ILE A 39 7.87 1.38 -16.67
N GLU A 40 8.43 0.67 -15.71
CA GLU A 40 7.71 0.04 -14.61
C GLU A 40 7.91 0.82 -13.32
N VAL A 41 6.82 1.19 -12.66
CA VAL A 41 6.86 1.79 -11.32
C VAL A 41 7.00 0.67 -10.30
N LEU A 42 8.05 0.69 -9.49
CA LEU A 42 8.29 -0.31 -8.44
C LEU A 42 7.66 0.12 -7.11
N ALA A 43 7.77 1.42 -6.77
CA ALA A 43 7.18 1.98 -5.56
C ALA A 43 7.00 3.49 -5.68
N THR A 44 6.03 4.02 -4.92
CA THR A 44 5.80 5.45 -4.78
C THR A 44 5.59 5.82 -3.32
N ALA A 45 6.06 7.00 -2.92
CA ALA A 45 5.78 7.60 -1.63
C ALA A 45 5.78 9.12 -1.78
N GLY A 46 5.25 9.87 -0.81
CA GLY A 46 5.21 11.32 -0.93
C GLY A 46 4.80 12.05 0.35
N ASN A 47 4.67 13.36 0.23
CA ASN A 47 4.09 14.25 1.21
C ASN A 47 3.38 15.40 0.48
N ASN A 48 2.06 15.39 0.48
CA ASN A 48 1.24 16.37 -0.24
C ASN A 48 1.01 17.67 0.53
N ARG A 49 1.70 17.87 1.64
CA ARG A 49 1.77 19.13 2.40
C ARG A 49 3.22 19.57 2.59
N LEU A 50 4.05 19.30 1.61
CA LEU A 50 5.45 19.70 1.62
C LEU A 50 5.84 20.17 0.22
N GLY A 51 6.09 21.45 0.06
CA GLY A 51 6.45 22.05 -1.21
C GLY A 51 7.09 23.43 -1.07
N GLY A 52 7.37 24.05 -2.17
CA GLY A 52 8.00 25.39 -2.24
C GLY A 52 7.27 26.47 -1.47
N ASP A 53 5.92 26.39 -1.36
CA ASP A 53 5.11 27.33 -0.57
C ASP A 53 5.44 27.28 0.93
N ASP A 54 5.84 26.11 1.46
CA ASP A 54 6.26 25.99 2.87
C ASP A 54 7.62 26.66 3.11
N PHE A 55 8.53 26.53 2.14
CA PHE A 55 9.81 27.26 2.17
C PHE A 55 9.58 28.77 2.12
N ASP A 56 8.67 29.23 1.25
CA ASP A 56 8.30 30.65 1.17
C ASP A 56 7.69 31.13 2.48
N LYS A 57 6.83 30.33 3.10
CA LYS A 57 6.23 30.63 4.40
C LYS A 57 7.30 30.82 5.48
N CYS A 58 8.33 29.99 5.55
CA CYS A 58 9.44 30.16 6.50
C CYS A 58 10.15 31.51 6.32
N ILE A 59 10.36 31.93 5.07
CA ILE A 59 10.97 33.24 4.78
C ILE A 59 10.01 34.37 5.17
N MET A 60 8.73 34.26 4.85
CA MET A 60 7.70 35.25 5.23
C MET A 60 7.64 35.43 6.75
N ASP A 61 7.56 34.33 7.50
CA ASP A 61 7.50 34.36 8.96
C ASP A 61 8.75 35.00 9.56
N TRP A 62 9.93 34.73 8.96
CA TRP A 62 11.16 35.41 9.34
C TRP A 62 11.15 36.92 9.03
N MET A 63 10.68 37.34 7.85
CA MET A 63 10.58 38.76 7.50
C MET A 63 9.62 39.51 8.43
N VAL A 64 8.45 38.89 8.76
CA VAL A 64 7.48 39.48 9.72
C VAL A 64 8.13 39.63 11.10
N ALA A 65 8.86 38.62 11.56
CA ALA A 65 9.54 38.66 12.86
C ALA A 65 10.66 39.75 12.92
N GLU A 66 11.48 39.85 11.90
CA GLU A 66 12.55 40.87 11.84
C GLU A 66 11.96 42.29 11.74
N PHE A 67 10.90 42.49 10.93
CA PHE A 67 10.25 43.78 10.81
C PHE A 67 9.55 44.20 12.13
N LYS A 68 8.90 43.25 12.81
CA LYS A 68 8.32 43.51 14.12
C LYS A 68 9.38 43.89 15.17
N LYS A 69 10.56 43.31 15.08
CA LYS A 69 11.67 43.59 15.98
C LYS A 69 12.29 44.98 15.71
N SER A 70 12.41 45.39 14.43
CA SER A 70 13.01 46.68 14.05
C SER A 70 12.03 47.84 14.18
N ASP A 71 10.82 47.69 13.71
CA ASP A 71 9.83 48.76 13.55
C ASP A 71 8.66 48.69 14.53
N GLY A 72 8.54 47.61 15.31
CA GLY A 72 7.47 47.38 16.28
C GLY A 72 6.09 47.04 15.67
N VAL A 73 6.00 46.91 14.34
CA VAL A 73 4.75 46.70 13.61
C VAL A 73 4.64 45.24 13.18
N ASP A 74 3.46 44.64 13.41
CA ASP A 74 3.15 43.27 12.99
C ASP A 74 2.47 43.30 11.62
N LEU A 75 3.13 42.80 10.57
CA LEU A 75 2.60 42.76 9.22
C LEU A 75 1.60 41.63 8.98
N SER A 76 1.47 40.65 9.88
CA SER A 76 0.68 39.45 9.67
C SER A 76 -0.82 39.70 9.47
N ALA A 77 -1.34 40.82 9.98
CA ALA A 77 -2.74 41.23 9.85
C ALA A 77 -3.02 41.99 8.53
N ASP A 78 -1.97 42.49 7.84
CA ASP A 78 -2.10 43.26 6.60
C ASP A 78 -1.99 42.32 5.39
N LYS A 79 -3.13 42.05 4.74
CA LYS A 79 -3.19 41.14 3.59
C LYS A 79 -2.37 41.64 2.40
N VAL A 80 -2.26 42.95 2.20
CA VAL A 80 -1.50 43.54 1.09
C VAL A 80 0.00 43.39 1.36
N ALA A 81 0.43 43.69 2.57
CA ALA A 81 1.80 43.46 3.01
C ALA A 81 2.17 41.97 2.89
N MET A 82 1.32 41.07 3.39
CA MET A 82 1.56 39.62 3.32
C MET A 82 1.69 39.10 1.89
N GLN A 83 0.90 39.61 0.93
CA GLN A 83 1.03 39.24 -0.48
C GLN A 83 2.39 39.67 -1.05
N ARG A 84 2.82 40.89 -0.74
CA ARG A 84 4.13 41.41 -1.18
C ARG A 84 5.28 40.64 -0.53
N LEU A 85 5.12 40.23 0.74
CA LEU A 85 6.10 39.38 1.43
C LEU A 85 6.17 37.99 0.76
N LYS A 86 5.04 37.40 0.32
CA LYS A 86 5.02 36.13 -0.39
C LYS A 86 5.82 36.20 -1.70
N GLU A 87 5.56 37.22 -2.52
CA GLU A 87 6.29 37.43 -3.78
C GLU A 87 7.80 37.66 -3.57
N ALA A 88 8.15 38.39 -2.54
CA ALA A 88 9.56 38.63 -2.19
C ALA A 88 10.23 37.37 -1.62
N ALA A 89 9.52 36.57 -0.85
CA ALA A 89 10.02 35.31 -0.30
C ALA A 89 10.33 34.30 -1.42
N GLU A 90 9.38 34.10 -2.34
CA GLU A 90 9.56 33.22 -3.50
C GLU A 90 10.75 33.68 -4.36
N LYS A 91 10.83 34.97 -4.65
CA LYS A 91 11.98 35.54 -5.39
C LYS A 91 13.30 35.27 -4.68
N ALA A 92 13.40 35.53 -3.37
CA ALA A 92 14.59 35.29 -2.59
C ALA A 92 14.96 33.79 -2.54
N LYS A 93 13.99 32.89 -2.38
CA LYS A 93 14.19 31.44 -2.47
C LYS A 93 14.80 31.02 -3.79
N ILE A 94 14.29 31.53 -4.91
CA ILE A 94 14.79 31.23 -6.26
C ILE A 94 16.22 31.74 -6.40
N GLU A 95 16.49 33.01 -6.02
CA GLU A 95 17.83 33.61 -6.11
C GLU A 95 18.85 32.83 -5.26
N LEU A 96 18.50 32.45 -4.04
CA LEU A 96 19.36 31.68 -3.13
C LEU A 96 19.71 30.28 -3.63
N SER A 97 19.05 29.77 -4.65
CA SER A 97 19.50 28.54 -5.32
C SER A 97 20.77 28.76 -6.15
N GLY A 98 21.00 29.99 -6.65
CA GLY A 98 22.17 30.35 -7.44
C GLY A 98 23.23 31.15 -6.68
N VAL A 99 22.82 32.05 -5.75
CA VAL A 99 23.70 32.95 -5.02
C VAL A 99 23.71 32.67 -3.52
N THR A 100 24.67 33.26 -2.79
CA THR A 100 24.83 33.05 -1.34
C THR A 100 24.04 34.03 -0.48
N SER A 101 23.53 35.12 -1.07
CA SER A 101 22.70 36.12 -0.39
C SER A 101 21.73 36.77 -1.38
N SER A 102 20.54 37.14 -0.89
CA SER A 102 19.52 37.88 -1.63
C SER A 102 19.08 39.10 -0.83
N ALA A 103 19.01 40.25 -1.49
CA ALA A 103 18.53 41.51 -0.89
C ALA A 103 17.01 41.60 -1.10
N ILE A 104 16.27 41.79 -0.03
CA ILE A 104 14.81 41.94 -0.01
C ILE A 104 14.50 43.41 0.34
N ASN A 105 14.06 44.18 -0.64
CA ASN A 105 13.70 45.57 -0.45
C ASN A 105 12.23 45.81 -0.86
N LEU A 106 11.40 46.15 0.11
CA LEU A 106 9.97 46.42 -0.06
C LEU A 106 9.63 47.81 0.46
N PRO A 107 9.78 48.83 -0.39
CA PRO A 107 9.43 50.19 0.01
C PRO A 107 7.93 50.33 0.25
N TYR A 108 7.56 51.16 1.24
CA TYR A 108 6.16 51.44 1.59
C TYR A 108 5.38 50.16 1.90
N ILE A 109 5.94 49.26 2.72
CA ILE A 109 5.32 48.01 3.07
C ILE A 109 4.10 48.22 3.96
N THR A 110 4.14 49.20 4.83
CA THR A 110 3.02 49.66 5.68
C THR A 110 3.27 51.13 6.10
N ALA A 111 2.34 51.68 6.89
CA ALA A 111 2.47 52.99 7.50
C ALA A 111 1.90 53.00 8.92
N ASP A 112 2.49 53.78 9.80
CA ASP A 112 2.00 54.07 11.17
C ASP A 112 1.87 55.56 11.41
N ALA A 113 1.62 55.97 12.67
CA ALA A 113 1.50 57.38 13.04
C ALA A 113 2.79 58.22 12.83
N THR A 114 3.93 57.55 12.63
CA THR A 114 5.24 58.19 12.34
C THR A 114 5.53 58.30 10.85
N GLY A 115 4.70 57.72 10.00
CA GLY A 115 4.83 57.78 8.54
C GLY A 115 4.98 56.39 7.88
N PRO A 116 5.38 56.42 6.58
CA PRO A 116 5.58 55.18 5.82
C PRO A 116 6.77 54.38 6.34
N LYS A 117 6.63 53.05 6.32
CA LYS A 117 7.68 52.10 6.71
C LYS A 117 8.14 51.27 5.52
N HIS A 118 9.42 50.91 5.55
CA HIS A 118 10.08 50.17 4.48
C HIS A 118 10.75 48.95 5.07
N LEU A 119 10.64 47.80 4.37
CA LEU A 119 11.38 46.61 4.73
C LEU A 119 12.63 46.52 3.87
N ASP A 120 13.79 46.44 4.50
CA ASP A 120 15.07 46.24 3.84
C ASP A 120 15.90 45.22 4.63
N LEU A 121 15.98 44.00 4.08
CA LEU A 121 16.62 42.86 4.71
C LEU A 121 17.55 42.15 3.71
N THR A 122 18.56 41.48 4.24
CA THR A 122 19.39 40.57 3.46
C THR A 122 19.26 39.16 4.01
N LEU A 123 18.75 38.25 3.19
CA LEU A 123 18.66 36.85 3.51
C LEU A 123 19.86 36.10 2.93
N THR A 124 20.65 35.46 3.80
CA THR A 124 21.75 34.58 3.36
C THR A 124 21.27 33.16 3.16
N ARG A 125 21.94 32.40 2.27
CA ARG A 125 21.67 30.98 2.08
C ARG A 125 21.82 30.16 3.39
N ALA A 126 22.81 30.53 4.23
CA ALA A 126 22.97 29.88 5.53
C ALA A 126 21.76 30.09 6.43
N LYS A 127 21.21 31.32 6.48
CA LYS A 127 19.98 31.60 7.24
C LYS A 127 18.75 30.92 6.65
N PHE A 128 18.63 30.91 5.32
CA PHE A 128 17.56 30.15 4.63
C PHE A 128 17.63 28.67 4.96
N ASN A 129 18.81 28.05 4.90
CA ASN A 129 18.99 26.65 5.26
C ASN A 129 18.61 26.36 6.73
N GLU A 130 18.97 27.28 7.65
CA GLU A 130 18.58 27.20 9.07
C GLU A 130 17.03 27.20 9.23
N LEU A 131 16.36 28.15 8.58
CA LEU A 131 14.91 28.29 8.65
C LEU A 131 14.15 27.08 8.09
N THR A 132 14.68 26.46 7.05
CA THR A 132 14.01 25.41 6.26
C THR A 132 14.56 24.00 6.49
N ALA A 133 15.49 23.82 7.43
CA ALA A 133 16.15 22.53 7.69
C ALA A 133 15.14 21.40 7.98
N HIS A 134 14.07 21.69 8.71
CA HIS A 134 13.01 20.72 9.04
C HIS A 134 12.22 20.28 7.80
N LEU A 135 12.01 21.17 6.82
CA LEU A 135 11.33 20.83 5.55
C LEU A 135 12.21 19.94 4.68
N VAL A 136 13.50 20.28 4.61
CA VAL A 136 14.49 19.47 3.87
C VAL A 136 14.57 18.05 4.47
N GLU A 137 14.67 17.91 5.79
CA GLU A 137 14.71 16.59 6.45
C GLU A 137 13.39 15.81 6.29
N ALA A 138 12.25 16.51 6.23
CA ALA A 138 10.94 15.87 6.02
C ALA A 138 10.84 15.13 4.66
N THR A 139 11.67 15.50 3.67
CA THR A 139 11.73 14.77 2.39
C THR A 139 12.42 13.40 2.53
N ALA A 140 13.25 13.20 3.54
CA ALA A 140 14.02 11.97 3.71
C ALA A 140 13.13 10.76 4.08
N GLY A 141 12.04 10.99 4.80
CA GLY A 141 11.08 9.93 5.17
C GLY A 141 10.52 9.20 3.96
N PRO A 142 9.79 9.89 3.06
CA PRO A 142 9.24 9.30 1.84
C PRO A 142 10.31 8.65 0.93
N VAL A 143 11.52 9.20 0.85
CA VAL A 143 12.61 8.57 0.08
C VAL A 143 12.98 7.20 0.65
N ARG A 144 13.16 7.10 1.97
CA ARG A 144 13.45 5.81 2.63
C ARG A 144 12.32 4.82 2.48
N GLN A 145 11.08 5.30 2.58
CA GLN A 145 9.88 4.49 2.40
C GLN A 145 9.81 3.90 0.99
N ALA A 146 9.95 4.72 -0.05
CA ALA A 146 9.91 4.25 -1.43
C ALA A 146 11.03 3.22 -1.73
N LEU A 147 12.25 3.45 -1.21
CA LEU A 147 13.34 2.49 -1.34
C LEU A 147 13.03 1.16 -0.64
N SER A 148 12.50 1.21 0.58
CA SER A 148 12.09 0.03 1.35
C SER A 148 10.99 -0.76 0.64
N ASP A 149 9.96 -0.06 0.14
CA ASP A 149 8.83 -0.69 -0.57
C ASP A 149 9.28 -1.36 -1.88
N ALA A 150 10.28 -0.77 -2.56
CA ALA A 150 10.88 -1.36 -3.75
C ALA A 150 11.89 -2.49 -3.43
N GLY A 151 12.19 -2.76 -2.16
CA GLY A 151 13.23 -3.72 -1.75
C GLY A 151 14.65 -3.29 -2.15
N LEU A 152 14.91 -1.98 -2.27
CA LEU A 152 16.15 -1.40 -2.77
C LEU A 152 16.84 -0.53 -1.74
N THR A 153 18.12 -0.28 -1.99
CA THR A 153 18.94 0.70 -1.27
C THR A 153 19.30 1.87 -2.19
N GLY A 154 19.78 2.99 -1.62
CA GLY A 154 20.24 4.11 -2.44
C GLY A 154 21.34 3.76 -3.45
N ASN A 155 22.14 2.72 -3.18
CA ASN A 155 23.20 2.26 -4.07
C ASN A 155 22.68 1.58 -5.35
N ASP A 156 21.48 0.98 -5.28
CA ASP A 156 20.84 0.29 -6.40
C ASP A 156 20.26 1.27 -7.42
N ILE A 157 20.14 2.55 -7.03
CA ILE A 157 19.64 3.62 -7.90
C ILE A 157 20.75 4.07 -8.86
N ALA A 158 20.52 3.93 -10.16
CA ALA A 158 21.47 4.37 -11.17
C ALA A 158 21.50 5.90 -11.31
N LYS A 159 20.31 6.55 -11.24
CA LYS A 159 20.15 8.00 -11.38
C LYS A 159 18.97 8.51 -10.55
N VAL A 160 19.09 9.78 -10.12
CA VAL A 160 17.99 10.51 -9.49
C VAL A 160 17.58 11.67 -10.39
N LEU A 161 16.35 11.67 -10.87
CA LEU A 161 15.77 12.75 -11.66
C LEU A 161 15.19 13.79 -10.71
N MET A 162 15.72 14.99 -10.74
CA MET A 162 15.26 16.12 -9.94
C MET A 162 14.15 16.85 -10.69
N VAL A 163 12.93 16.83 -10.13
CA VAL A 163 11.70 17.36 -10.72
C VAL A 163 11.10 18.40 -9.78
N GLY A 164 10.38 19.37 -10.35
CA GLY A 164 9.81 20.50 -9.62
C GLY A 164 10.84 21.59 -9.30
N GLY A 165 10.41 22.85 -9.31
CA GLY A 165 11.29 24.01 -9.13
C GLY A 165 12.05 24.03 -7.81
N SER A 166 11.43 23.53 -6.73
CA SER A 166 12.02 23.48 -5.39
C SER A 166 13.15 22.45 -5.25
N SER A 167 13.27 21.49 -6.16
CA SER A 167 14.41 20.56 -6.23
C SER A 167 15.73 21.23 -6.59
N ARG A 168 15.68 22.49 -7.04
CA ARG A 168 16.88 23.32 -7.31
C ARG A 168 17.56 23.82 -6.04
N ILE A 169 16.89 23.76 -4.89
CA ILE A 169 17.44 24.20 -3.60
C ILE A 169 18.68 23.34 -3.25
N PRO A 170 19.87 23.96 -3.01
CA PRO A 170 21.08 23.19 -2.76
C PRO A 170 21.00 22.21 -1.60
N ALA A 171 20.38 22.59 -0.47
CA ALA A 171 20.21 21.72 0.68
C ALA A 171 19.35 20.47 0.36
N VAL A 172 18.38 20.58 -0.56
CA VAL A 172 17.59 19.45 -1.07
C VAL A 172 18.47 18.50 -1.89
N GLN A 173 19.33 19.05 -2.78
CA GLN A 173 20.26 18.24 -3.56
C GLN A 173 21.27 17.50 -2.67
N ASP A 174 21.73 18.15 -1.59
CA ASP A 174 22.64 17.53 -0.61
C ASP A 174 21.98 16.35 0.14
N VAL A 175 20.69 16.46 0.50
CA VAL A 175 19.94 15.36 1.12
C VAL A 175 19.79 14.19 0.15
N VAL A 176 19.43 14.43 -1.10
CA VAL A 176 19.35 13.40 -2.14
C VAL A 176 20.68 12.67 -2.28
N LYS A 177 21.78 13.42 -2.39
CA LYS A 177 23.12 12.84 -2.47
C LYS A 177 23.49 12.02 -1.23
N LYS A 178 23.10 12.47 -0.04
CA LYS A 178 23.32 11.74 1.22
C LYS A 178 22.55 10.42 1.28
N LEU A 179 21.32 10.40 0.78
CA LEU A 179 20.45 9.21 0.83
C LEU A 179 20.75 8.17 -0.25
N THR A 180 21.18 8.62 -1.43
CA THR A 180 21.35 7.74 -2.61
C THR A 180 22.81 7.57 -3.04
N GLY A 181 23.74 8.38 -2.52
CA GLY A 181 25.13 8.45 -3.01
C GLY A 181 25.26 9.06 -4.40
N LYS A 182 24.15 9.52 -5.02
CA LYS A 182 24.11 10.05 -6.38
C LYS A 182 23.81 11.54 -6.38
N GLU A 183 24.40 12.26 -7.32
CA GLU A 183 23.98 13.63 -7.61
C GLU A 183 22.71 13.65 -8.45
N GLY A 184 21.87 14.67 -8.25
CA GLY A 184 20.70 14.88 -9.06
C GLY A 184 21.05 15.03 -10.55
N PHE A 185 20.36 14.30 -11.41
CA PHE A 185 20.54 14.38 -12.84
C PHE A 185 20.02 15.72 -13.40
N LYS A 186 20.87 16.45 -14.13
CA LYS A 186 20.60 17.81 -14.64
C LYS A 186 20.26 17.85 -16.13
N GLY A 187 20.11 16.71 -16.78
CA GLY A 187 19.85 16.62 -18.22
C GLY A 187 18.40 16.86 -18.64
N ILE A 188 17.50 17.08 -17.69
CA ILE A 188 16.08 17.39 -17.93
C ILE A 188 15.74 18.69 -17.22
N ASN A 189 14.94 19.55 -17.85
CA ASN A 189 14.41 20.74 -17.20
C ASN A 189 13.35 20.33 -16.15
N PRO A 190 13.59 20.56 -14.84
CA PRO A 190 12.67 20.12 -13.79
C PRO A 190 11.29 20.82 -13.84
N ASP A 191 11.17 21.95 -14.52
CA ASP A 191 9.91 22.70 -14.65
C ASP A 191 9.04 22.21 -15.80
N GLU A 192 9.64 21.55 -16.82
CA GLU A 192 8.97 21.15 -18.07
C GLU A 192 8.81 19.62 -18.21
N CYS A 193 9.61 18.83 -17.53
CA CYS A 193 9.69 17.38 -17.73
C CYS A 193 8.36 16.65 -17.50
N VAL A 194 7.51 17.14 -16.59
CA VAL A 194 6.18 16.58 -16.34
C VAL A 194 5.27 16.81 -17.55
N ALA A 195 5.27 18.02 -18.11
CA ALA A 195 4.49 18.38 -19.30
C ALA A 195 4.95 17.58 -20.53
N MET A 196 6.28 17.43 -20.70
CA MET A 196 6.86 16.60 -21.77
C MET A 196 6.44 15.14 -21.65
N GLY A 197 6.51 14.56 -20.45
CA GLY A 197 6.07 13.19 -20.20
C GLY A 197 4.58 13.00 -20.41
N ALA A 198 3.77 13.97 -20.00
CA ALA A 198 2.33 13.94 -20.26
C ALA A 198 1.99 13.98 -21.76
N ALA A 199 2.73 14.80 -22.54
CA ALA A 199 2.58 14.84 -23.99
C ALA A 199 2.97 13.53 -24.65
N LEU A 200 4.07 12.89 -24.20
CA LEU A 200 4.49 11.56 -24.68
C LEU A 200 3.41 10.51 -24.38
N GLN A 201 2.86 10.49 -23.18
CA GLN A 201 1.77 9.57 -22.81
C GLN A 201 0.52 9.82 -23.66
N GLY A 202 0.18 11.08 -23.94
CA GLY A 202 -0.88 11.44 -24.88
C GLY A 202 -0.64 10.86 -26.26
N GLY A 203 0.61 10.97 -26.78
CA GLY A 203 1.01 10.37 -28.05
C GLY A 203 0.92 8.84 -28.06
N VAL A 204 1.23 8.17 -26.95
CA VAL A 204 1.04 6.72 -26.80
C VAL A 204 -0.45 6.35 -26.88
N LEU A 205 -1.31 7.08 -26.16
CA LEU A 205 -2.75 6.80 -26.11
C LEU A 205 -3.45 6.99 -27.46
N VAL A 206 -3.00 7.95 -28.28
CA VAL A 206 -3.55 8.15 -29.64
C VAL A 206 -2.85 7.32 -30.72
N GLY A 207 -1.80 6.56 -30.35
CA GLY A 207 -1.07 5.66 -31.23
C GLY A 207 0.03 6.31 -32.08
N ASP A 208 0.35 7.58 -31.85
CA ASP A 208 1.40 8.33 -32.55
C ASP A 208 2.80 7.92 -32.06
N VAL A 209 2.95 7.58 -30.78
CA VAL A 209 4.18 7.08 -30.16
C VAL A 209 4.04 5.56 -29.94
N LYS A 210 4.96 4.79 -30.50
CA LYS A 210 5.00 3.33 -30.39
C LYS A 210 6.24 2.87 -29.62
N GLY A 211 6.14 1.70 -28.98
CA GLY A 211 7.27 1.09 -28.30
C GLY A 211 7.58 1.70 -26.93
N LEU A 212 6.66 2.46 -26.34
CA LEU A 212 6.75 2.96 -24.99
C LEU A 212 5.55 2.46 -24.19
N LEU A 213 5.82 1.74 -23.10
CA LEU A 213 4.82 1.20 -22.17
C LEU A 213 5.09 1.70 -20.76
N LEU A 214 4.11 2.38 -20.17
CA LEU A 214 4.14 2.77 -18.76
C LEU A 214 3.26 1.82 -17.97
N LEU A 215 3.85 1.14 -16.99
CA LEU A 215 3.15 0.34 -16.00
C LEU A 215 3.16 1.08 -14.67
N ASP A 216 1.99 1.34 -14.14
CA ASP A 216 1.82 2.01 -12.84
C ASP A 216 1.52 0.98 -11.74
N VAL A 217 1.38 1.41 -10.49
CA VAL A 217 1.14 0.55 -9.33
C VAL A 217 -0.08 1.01 -8.53
N THR A 218 -0.66 0.06 -7.79
CA THR A 218 -1.73 0.38 -6.83
C THR A 218 -1.17 1.19 -5.66
N PRO A 219 -1.80 2.31 -5.27
CA PRO A 219 -1.29 3.14 -4.18
C PRO A 219 -1.51 2.54 -2.78
N LEU A 220 -2.52 1.68 -2.64
CA LEU A 220 -2.91 0.98 -1.40
C LEU A 220 -3.39 -0.43 -1.72
N SER A 221 -3.29 -1.32 -0.73
CA SER A 221 -3.80 -2.68 -0.81
C SER A 221 -5.32 -2.69 -0.98
N LEU A 222 -5.81 -3.68 -1.75
CA LEU A 222 -7.22 -3.94 -1.97
C LEU A 222 -7.59 -5.30 -1.39
N GLY A 223 -8.70 -5.36 -0.69
CA GLY A 223 -9.14 -6.57 -0.03
C GLY A 223 -10.64 -6.60 0.22
N ILE A 224 -11.08 -7.62 0.92
CA ILE A 224 -12.46 -7.77 1.38
C ILE A 224 -12.51 -8.02 2.88
N GLU A 225 -13.64 -7.64 3.48
CA GLU A 225 -13.96 -8.04 4.85
C GLU A 225 -14.26 -9.53 4.91
N THR A 226 -13.60 -10.22 5.85
CA THR A 226 -13.82 -11.63 6.15
C THR A 226 -14.29 -11.82 7.59
N MET A 227 -14.54 -13.06 7.99
CA MET A 227 -15.12 -13.42 9.28
C MET A 227 -14.33 -12.77 10.44
N GLY A 228 -15.07 -12.09 11.33
CA GLY A 228 -14.48 -11.34 12.47
C GLY A 228 -14.10 -9.91 12.13
N GLY A 229 -14.46 -9.38 10.95
CA GLY A 229 -14.16 -8.00 10.55
C GLY A 229 -12.69 -7.79 10.15
N VAL A 230 -12.01 -8.85 9.69
CA VAL A 230 -10.62 -8.78 9.22
C VAL A 230 -10.60 -8.34 7.76
N ASN A 231 -9.63 -7.47 7.41
CA ASN A 231 -9.34 -7.12 6.03
C ASN A 231 -8.39 -8.16 5.41
N THR A 232 -8.94 -9.02 4.55
CA THR A 232 -8.13 -9.97 3.78
C THR A 232 -7.71 -9.33 2.47
N LYS A 233 -6.43 -9.02 2.36
CA LYS A 233 -5.83 -8.39 1.18
C LYS A 233 -5.68 -9.41 0.05
N LEU A 234 -6.16 -9.06 -1.15
CA LEU A 234 -5.98 -9.84 -2.39
C LEU A 234 -4.92 -9.20 -3.29
N ILE A 235 -4.90 -7.87 -3.36
CA ILE A 235 -3.88 -7.12 -4.10
C ILE A 235 -3.15 -6.24 -3.09
N GLU A 236 -1.85 -6.46 -2.99
CA GLU A 236 -0.99 -5.68 -2.09
C GLU A 236 -0.68 -4.30 -2.69
N ARG A 237 -0.38 -3.34 -1.83
CA ARG A 237 0.16 -2.03 -2.23
C ARG A 237 1.38 -2.18 -3.13
N ASN A 238 1.55 -1.27 -4.07
CA ASN A 238 2.61 -1.27 -5.08
C ASN A 238 2.59 -2.49 -6.02
N THR A 239 1.44 -3.15 -6.17
CA THR A 239 1.27 -4.14 -7.26
C THR A 239 1.15 -3.43 -8.59
N THR A 240 1.98 -3.82 -9.56
CA THR A 240 1.95 -3.29 -10.94
C THR A 240 0.60 -3.56 -11.60
N ILE A 241 0.04 -2.56 -12.29
CA ILE A 241 -1.22 -2.64 -13.03
C ILE A 241 -0.96 -2.61 -14.54
N PRO A 242 -1.78 -3.32 -15.36
CA PRO A 242 -2.99 -4.06 -14.99
C PRO A 242 -2.71 -5.33 -14.18
N ALA A 243 -3.61 -5.65 -13.24
CA ALA A 243 -3.44 -6.81 -12.36
C ALA A 243 -4.76 -7.53 -12.12
N LYS A 244 -4.71 -8.85 -12.09
CA LYS A 244 -5.85 -9.70 -11.77
C LYS A 244 -5.47 -10.73 -10.71
N LYS A 245 -6.24 -10.80 -9.62
CA LYS A 245 -6.05 -11.75 -8.52
C LYS A 245 -7.38 -12.33 -8.07
N SER A 246 -7.40 -13.64 -7.85
CA SER A 246 -8.57 -14.36 -7.34
C SER A 246 -8.23 -15.16 -6.11
N GLN A 247 -9.21 -15.28 -5.21
CA GLN A 247 -9.11 -16.13 -4.03
C GLN A 247 -10.47 -16.76 -3.74
N ILE A 248 -10.46 -18.02 -3.29
CA ILE A 248 -11.68 -18.75 -2.93
C ILE A 248 -11.97 -18.54 -1.45
N PHE A 249 -13.20 -18.12 -1.19
CA PHE A 249 -13.80 -17.96 0.14
C PHE A 249 -14.96 -18.93 0.31
N THR A 250 -15.55 -18.97 1.50
CA THR A 250 -16.65 -19.86 1.80
C THR A 250 -17.67 -19.19 2.72
N THR A 251 -18.81 -19.86 2.95
CA THR A 251 -19.85 -19.37 3.86
C THR A 251 -19.48 -19.53 5.33
N ALA A 252 -19.90 -18.57 6.17
CA ALA A 252 -19.66 -18.55 7.62
C ALA A 252 -20.74 -19.28 8.44
N ALA A 253 -21.92 -19.52 7.85
CA ALA A 253 -23.06 -20.17 8.50
C ALA A 253 -23.62 -21.31 7.67
N ASP A 254 -24.29 -22.28 8.35
CA ASP A 254 -25.01 -23.36 7.68
C ASP A 254 -26.22 -22.82 6.91
N ASN A 255 -26.48 -23.40 5.73
CA ASN A 255 -27.58 -23.02 4.85
C ASN A 255 -27.59 -21.55 4.42
N GLN A 256 -26.43 -20.90 4.40
CA GLN A 256 -26.27 -19.52 3.95
C GLN A 256 -26.43 -19.47 2.42
N THR A 257 -27.45 -18.75 1.95
CA THR A 257 -27.80 -18.63 0.52
C THR A 257 -27.35 -17.33 -0.12
N GLN A 258 -26.75 -16.44 0.68
CA GLN A 258 -26.26 -15.14 0.27
C GLN A 258 -24.96 -14.79 0.99
N VAL A 259 -24.03 -14.12 0.30
CA VAL A 259 -22.85 -13.50 0.90
C VAL A 259 -22.77 -12.03 0.50
N GLU A 260 -22.46 -11.16 1.44
CA GLU A 260 -22.11 -9.77 1.17
C GLU A 260 -20.60 -9.67 0.98
N VAL A 261 -20.18 -9.08 -0.12
CA VAL A 261 -18.79 -8.74 -0.41
C VAL A 261 -18.58 -7.26 -0.10
N HIS A 262 -17.82 -6.98 0.95
CA HIS A 262 -17.44 -5.64 1.36
C HIS A 262 -16.02 -5.36 0.86
N VAL A 263 -15.90 -4.51 -0.16
CA VAL A 263 -14.64 -4.16 -0.82
C VAL A 263 -13.96 -3.03 -0.08
N LEU A 264 -12.69 -3.23 0.26
CA LEU A 264 -11.88 -2.37 1.10
C LEU A 264 -10.60 -1.91 0.40
N GLN A 265 -10.14 -0.71 0.76
CA GLN A 265 -8.84 -0.18 0.38
C GLN A 265 -8.11 0.35 1.61
N GLY A 266 -6.89 -0.09 1.82
CA GLY A 266 -6.03 0.38 2.91
C GLY A 266 -5.12 -0.70 3.49
N GLU A 267 -4.29 -0.27 4.45
CA GLU A 267 -3.23 -1.11 5.02
C GLU A 267 -3.55 -1.67 6.40
N ARG A 268 -4.67 -1.25 7.03
CA ARG A 268 -5.06 -1.70 8.37
C ARG A 268 -5.58 -3.15 8.33
N GLU A 269 -5.34 -3.89 9.40
CA GLU A 269 -5.74 -5.31 9.50
C GLU A 269 -7.25 -5.49 9.73
N MET A 270 -7.91 -4.49 10.32
CA MET A 270 -9.36 -4.56 10.58
C MET A 270 -10.14 -3.82 9.50
N ALA A 271 -11.23 -4.40 9.02
CA ALA A 271 -12.08 -3.86 7.95
C ALA A 271 -12.62 -2.45 8.27
N ALA A 272 -13.02 -2.23 9.53
CA ALA A 272 -13.58 -0.95 9.98
C ALA A 272 -12.59 0.23 9.91
N ASP A 273 -11.29 -0.07 9.92
CA ASP A 273 -10.21 0.92 9.91
C ASP A 273 -9.69 1.22 8.49
N ASN A 274 -10.31 0.61 7.46
CA ASN A 274 -9.99 0.82 6.06
C ASN A 274 -11.12 1.55 5.32
N LYS A 275 -10.80 2.08 4.15
CA LYS A 275 -11.80 2.74 3.31
C LYS A 275 -12.68 1.72 2.60
N THR A 276 -13.99 1.87 2.75
CA THR A 276 -14.97 1.14 1.93
C THR A 276 -14.98 1.70 0.50
N LEU A 277 -14.74 0.84 -0.47
CA LEU A 277 -14.89 1.16 -1.90
C LEU A 277 -16.29 0.83 -2.41
N GLY A 278 -16.90 -0.22 -1.87
CA GLY A 278 -18.25 -0.62 -2.22
C GLY A 278 -18.70 -1.89 -1.51
N ARG A 279 -19.98 -2.21 -1.66
CA ARG A 279 -20.60 -3.45 -1.15
C ARG A 279 -21.54 -4.00 -2.20
N PHE A 280 -21.56 -5.30 -2.35
CA PHE A 280 -22.53 -6.00 -3.19
C PHE A 280 -22.82 -7.38 -2.65
N SER A 281 -23.95 -7.95 -3.03
CA SER A 281 -24.41 -9.25 -2.53
C SER A 281 -24.42 -10.28 -3.66
N LEU A 282 -23.86 -11.44 -3.40
CA LEU A 282 -24.03 -12.64 -4.23
C LEU A 282 -25.13 -13.50 -3.63
N ASP A 283 -26.26 -13.61 -4.35
CA ASP A 283 -27.43 -14.36 -3.95
C ASP A 283 -27.54 -15.71 -4.68
N GLY A 284 -28.32 -16.63 -4.07
CA GLY A 284 -28.67 -17.89 -4.70
C GLY A 284 -27.57 -18.92 -4.67
N ILE A 285 -26.73 -18.86 -3.64
CA ILE A 285 -25.85 -19.95 -3.24
C ILE A 285 -26.71 -21.13 -2.81
N ALA A 286 -26.37 -22.35 -3.24
CA ALA A 286 -27.07 -23.53 -2.83
C ALA A 286 -26.95 -23.74 -1.30
N PRO A 287 -28.07 -23.99 -0.57
CA PRO A 287 -28.01 -24.28 0.85
C PRO A 287 -27.08 -25.46 1.11
N ALA A 288 -26.06 -25.26 1.92
CA ALA A 288 -25.10 -26.27 2.30
C ALA A 288 -24.55 -25.98 3.71
N ARG A 289 -23.80 -26.90 4.28
CA ARG A 289 -23.07 -26.65 5.53
C ARG A 289 -22.04 -25.55 5.31
N ARG A 290 -21.74 -24.76 6.35
CA ARG A 290 -20.67 -23.74 6.30
C ARG A 290 -19.34 -24.39 5.87
N GLY A 291 -18.56 -23.67 5.10
CA GLY A 291 -17.29 -24.15 4.58
C GLY A 291 -17.38 -25.02 3.33
N VAL A 292 -18.58 -25.39 2.85
CA VAL A 292 -18.79 -26.21 1.64
C VAL A 292 -18.90 -25.36 0.37
N PRO A 293 -19.70 -24.29 0.33
CA PRO A 293 -19.77 -23.43 -0.86
C PRO A 293 -18.41 -22.78 -1.15
N GLN A 294 -18.03 -22.74 -2.42
CA GLN A 294 -16.80 -22.13 -2.90
C GLN A 294 -17.12 -20.85 -3.66
N ILE A 295 -16.73 -19.72 -3.11
CA ILE A 295 -17.01 -18.40 -3.67
C ILE A 295 -15.69 -17.79 -4.09
N GLU A 296 -15.45 -17.74 -5.40
CA GLU A 296 -14.29 -17.10 -5.98
C GLU A 296 -14.51 -15.59 -6.04
N VAL A 297 -13.70 -14.83 -5.32
CA VAL A 297 -13.65 -13.36 -5.40
C VAL A 297 -12.46 -12.96 -6.24
N THR A 298 -12.71 -12.19 -7.29
CA THR A 298 -11.71 -11.72 -8.24
C THR A 298 -11.65 -10.21 -8.22
N PHE A 299 -10.44 -9.67 -8.05
CA PHE A 299 -10.11 -8.27 -8.31
C PHE A 299 -9.42 -8.19 -9.67
N ASP A 300 -9.92 -7.31 -10.53
CA ASP A 300 -9.42 -7.06 -11.88
C ASP A 300 -9.22 -5.54 -12.03
N ILE A 301 -7.95 -5.11 -12.12
CA ILE A 301 -7.56 -3.71 -12.24
C ILE A 301 -7.04 -3.50 -13.66
N ASP A 302 -7.65 -2.60 -14.40
CA ASP A 302 -7.19 -2.26 -15.74
C ASP A 302 -5.96 -1.31 -15.74
N ALA A 303 -5.42 -1.03 -16.92
CA ALA A 303 -4.27 -0.13 -17.08
C ALA A 303 -4.56 1.33 -16.67
N ASN A 304 -5.83 1.71 -16.50
CA ASN A 304 -6.25 3.03 -16.05
C ASN A 304 -6.51 3.08 -14.53
N GLY A 305 -6.31 1.96 -13.82
CA GLY A 305 -6.56 1.84 -12.39
C GLY A 305 -8.04 1.67 -12.02
N ILE A 306 -8.90 1.34 -12.99
CA ILE A 306 -10.31 1.03 -12.70
C ILE A 306 -10.38 -0.38 -12.11
N VAL A 307 -10.97 -0.49 -10.92
CA VAL A 307 -11.08 -1.74 -10.19
C VAL A 307 -12.46 -2.37 -10.42
N ASN A 308 -12.48 -3.58 -10.96
CA ASN A 308 -13.65 -4.42 -11.04
C ASN A 308 -13.51 -5.55 -10.01
N VAL A 309 -14.54 -5.75 -9.20
CA VAL A 309 -14.57 -6.85 -8.22
C VAL A 309 -15.77 -7.73 -8.53
N SER A 310 -15.52 -9.02 -8.75
CA SER A 310 -16.57 -10.02 -8.96
C SER A 310 -16.52 -11.10 -7.88
N ALA A 311 -17.68 -11.67 -7.57
CA ALA A 311 -17.83 -12.85 -6.73
C ALA A 311 -18.65 -13.88 -7.47
N LYS A 312 -18.14 -15.11 -7.55
CA LYS A 312 -18.77 -16.22 -8.27
C LYS A 312 -18.87 -17.45 -7.38
N ASP A 313 -20.06 -17.97 -7.23
CA ASP A 313 -20.26 -19.29 -6.63
C ASP A 313 -19.90 -20.39 -7.65
N LEU A 314 -18.84 -21.13 -7.38
CA LEU A 314 -18.34 -22.18 -8.27
C LEU A 314 -19.31 -23.37 -8.36
N GLY A 315 -20.19 -23.57 -7.36
CA GLY A 315 -21.18 -24.63 -7.33
C GLY A 315 -22.38 -24.35 -8.24
N THR A 316 -22.92 -23.12 -8.20
CA THR A 316 -24.12 -22.75 -8.99
C THR A 316 -23.78 -21.99 -10.26
N GLY A 317 -22.56 -21.48 -10.39
CA GLY A 317 -22.13 -20.62 -11.49
C GLY A 317 -22.68 -19.19 -11.42
N LYS A 318 -23.41 -18.82 -10.37
CA LYS A 318 -23.93 -17.46 -10.20
C LYS A 318 -22.80 -16.49 -9.88
N GLU A 319 -22.89 -15.32 -10.48
CA GLU A 319 -21.86 -14.27 -10.36
C GLU A 319 -22.52 -12.89 -10.17
N GLN A 320 -21.87 -12.06 -9.39
CA GLN A 320 -22.17 -10.64 -9.21
C GLN A 320 -20.89 -9.85 -9.23
N HIS A 321 -20.96 -8.59 -9.63
CA HIS A 321 -19.79 -7.72 -9.70
C HIS A 321 -20.13 -6.27 -9.35
N ILE A 322 -19.08 -5.51 -9.00
CA ILE A 322 -19.12 -4.07 -8.84
C ILE A 322 -17.93 -3.46 -9.57
N THR A 323 -18.14 -2.33 -10.23
CA THR A 323 -17.08 -1.50 -10.80
C THR A 323 -16.87 -0.29 -9.93
N ILE A 324 -15.66 -0.10 -9.42
CA ILE A 324 -15.27 1.04 -8.59
C ILE A 324 -14.85 2.17 -9.51
N THR A 325 -15.64 3.24 -9.55
CA THR A 325 -15.36 4.42 -10.37
C THR A 325 -14.54 5.47 -9.61
N SER A 326 -13.94 6.40 -10.32
CA SER A 326 -13.03 7.43 -9.80
C SER A 326 -13.62 8.33 -8.68
N SER A 327 -14.94 8.36 -8.52
CA SER A 327 -15.60 9.11 -7.44
C SER A 327 -15.34 8.54 -6.03
N THR A 328 -14.87 7.30 -5.94
CA THR A 328 -14.53 6.62 -4.67
C THR A 328 -13.04 6.63 -4.37
N ASN A 329 -12.20 7.12 -5.28
CA ASN A 329 -10.75 7.17 -5.08
C ASN A 329 -10.39 8.08 -3.90
N MET A 330 -9.37 7.66 -3.15
CA MET A 330 -8.80 8.47 -2.08
C MET A 330 -7.99 9.62 -2.66
N SER A 331 -8.02 10.78 -2.00
CA SER A 331 -7.05 11.82 -2.29
C SER A 331 -5.64 11.37 -1.90
N LYS A 332 -4.61 11.99 -2.45
CA LYS A 332 -3.22 11.71 -2.05
C LYS A 332 -3.01 11.88 -0.54
N ASP A 333 -3.63 12.89 0.08
CA ASP A 333 -3.60 13.15 1.52
C ASP A 333 -4.18 11.97 2.31
N ASP A 334 -5.30 11.43 1.86
CA ASP A 334 -5.95 10.30 2.51
C ASP A 334 -5.13 9.03 2.37
N ILE A 335 -4.47 8.82 1.22
CA ILE A 335 -3.56 7.69 0.98
C ILE A 335 -2.38 7.75 1.95
N GLU A 336 -1.71 8.91 2.03
CA GLU A 336 -0.56 9.10 2.92
C GLU A 336 -0.95 8.95 4.39
N LYS A 337 -2.11 9.50 4.76
CA LYS A 337 -2.66 9.36 6.10
C LYS A 337 -2.95 7.89 6.42
N ALA A 338 -3.56 7.15 5.50
CA ALA A 338 -3.87 5.73 5.68
C ALA A 338 -2.60 4.89 5.89
N VAL A 339 -1.53 5.16 5.14
CA VAL A 339 -0.22 4.48 5.30
C VAL A 339 0.39 4.81 6.67
N LYS A 340 0.45 6.08 7.06
CA LYS A 340 1.00 6.48 8.37
C LYS A 340 0.19 5.94 9.55
N GLU A 341 -1.13 5.94 9.45
CA GLU A 341 -1.99 5.36 10.48
C GLU A 341 -1.75 3.84 10.59
N ALA A 342 -1.60 3.13 9.47
CA ALA A 342 -1.31 1.71 9.48
C ALA A 342 0.04 1.41 10.15
N GLU A 343 1.08 2.18 9.87
CA GLU A 343 2.39 2.07 10.53
C GLU A 343 2.30 2.35 12.05
N GLN A 344 1.57 3.41 12.42
CA GLN A 344 1.41 3.81 13.82
C GLN A 344 0.67 2.75 14.66
N PHE A 345 -0.35 2.13 14.08
CA PHE A 345 -1.19 1.15 14.79
C PHE A 345 -0.84 -0.31 14.48
N ALA A 346 0.23 -0.57 13.72
CA ALA A 346 0.60 -1.91 13.27
C ALA A 346 0.66 -2.96 14.41
N ALA A 347 1.24 -2.60 15.56
CA ALA A 347 1.36 -3.53 16.69
C ALA A 347 0.00 -3.80 17.38
N GLU A 348 -0.86 -2.80 17.47
CA GLU A 348 -2.23 -2.92 18.03
C GLU A 348 -3.11 -3.74 17.08
N ASP A 349 -3.06 -3.44 15.79
CA ASP A 349 -3.81 -4.14 14.77
C ASP A 349 -3.42 -5.62 14.65
N ALA A 350 -2.12 -5.90 14.67
CA ALA A 350 -1.62 -7.29 14.68
C ALA A 350 -2.15 -8.08 15.89
N LYS A 351 -2.22 -7.44 17.06
CA LYS A 351 -2.80 -8.06 18.26
C LYS A 351 -4.31 -8.29 18.10
N ARG A 352 -5.05 -7.31 17.61
CA ARG A 352 -6.50 -7.45 17.37
C ARG A 352 -6.80 -8.55 16.36
N LYS A 353 -6.02 -8.64 15.29
CA LYS A 353 -6.13 -9.71 14.30
C LYS A 353 -5.84 -11.09 14.91
N ASP A 354 -4.73 -11.24 15.67
CA ASP A 354 -4.41 -12.50 16.35
C ASP A 354 -5.55 -12.94 17.31
N GLU A 355 -6.19 -11.99 17.99
CA GLU A 355 -7.37 -12.27 18.83
C GLU A 355 -8.55 -12.79 18.01
N VAL A 356 -8.85 -12.16 16.87
CA VAL A 356 -9.94 -12.57 15.97
C VAL A 356 -9.63 -13.90 15.32
N ASP A 357 -8.43 -14.07 14.78
CA ASP A 357 -8.01 -15.31 14.13
C ASP A 357 -8.02 -16.50 15.12
N THR A 358 -7.59 -16.28 16.34
CA THR A 358 -7.65 -17.28 17.42
C THR A 358 -9.11 -17.71 17.69
N ARG A 359 -10.04 -16.76 17.78
CA ARG A 359 -11.47 -17.05 17.99
C ARG A 359 -12.08 -17.79 16.81
N ASN A 360 -11.76 -17.37 15.59
CA ASN A 360 -12.24 -18.00 14.36
C ASN A 360 -11.73 -19.45 14.25
N GLN A 361 -10.45 -19.69 14.55
CA GLN A 361 -9.87 -21.04 14.57
C GLN A 361 -10.51 -21.93 15.63
N ALA A 362 -10.72 -21.40 16.84
CA ALA A 362 -11.39 -22.12 17.91
C ALA A 362 -12.83 -22.51 17.53
N ASP A 363 -13.61 -21.57 16.96
CA ASP A 363 -14.96 -21.84 16.48
C ASP A 363 -15.00 -22.88 15.34
N GLN A 364 -14.06 -22.79 14.40
CA GLN A 364 -13.92 -23.75 13.31
C GLN A 364 -13.58 -25.15 13.85
N MET A 365 -12.68 -25.26 14.84
CA MET A 365 -12.29 -26.54 15.46
C MET A 365 -13.46 -27.15 16.22
N VAL A 366 -14.23 -26.35 16.96
CA VAL A 366 -15.47 -26.79 17.62
C VAL A 366 -16.44 -27.37 16.59
N TYR A 367 -16.70 -26.64 15.51
CA TYR A 367 -17.62 -27.08 14.46
C TYR A 367 -17.17 -28.40 13.80
N GLN A 368 -15.89 -28.51 13.45
CA GLN A 368 -15.35 -29.73 12.84
C GLN A 368 -15.42 -30.92 13.81
N SER A 369 -15.14 -30.69 15.09
CA SER A 369 -15.22 -31.74 16.11
C SER A 369 -16.64 -32.20 16.39
N GLU A 370 -17.62 -31.28 16.45
CA GLU A 370 -19.02 -31.61 16.58
C GLU A 370 -19.57 -32.40 15.38
N LYS A 371 -19.13 -31.97 14.16
CA LYS A 371 -19.46 -32.69 12.93
C LYS A 371 -18.93 -34.12 12.95
N ALA A 372 -17.65 -34.29 13.25
CA ALA A 372 -17.02 -35.61 13.35
C ALA A 372 -17.70 -36.50 14.42
N LEU A 373 -18.00 -35.91 15.58
CA LEU A 373 -18.73 -36.61 16.63
C LEU A 373 -20.10 -37.05 16.19
N SER A 374 -20.86 -36.19 15.50
CA SER A 374 -22.20 -36.53 14.95
C SER A 374 -22.15 -37.64 13.91
N GLU A 375 -21.15 -37.67 13.04
CA GLU A 375 -21.02 -38.64 11.95
C GLU A 375 -20.47 -40.00 12.44
N MET A 376 -19.81 -40.03 13.61
CA MET A 376 -19.07 -41.18 14.09
C MET A 376 -19.51 -41.69 15.46
N LYS A 377 -20.56 -41.14 16.04
CA LYS A 377 -21.06 -41.48 17.39
C LYS A 377 -21.22 -42.99 17.64
N ASP A 378 -21.62 -43.72 16.61
CA ASP A 378 -21.85 -45.20 16.67
C ASP A 378 -20.53 -46.00 16.54
N LYS A 379 -19.40 -45.34 16.23
CA LYS A 379 -18.10 -45.99 15.97
C LYS A 379 -17.07 -45.68 17.05
N LEU A 380 -17.36 -44.76 17.95
CA LEU A 380 -16.49 -44.34 19.02
C LEU A 380 -16.87 -44.96 20.35
N ASP A 381 -15.89 -45.21 21.21
CA ASP A 381 -16.13 -45.63 22.56
C ASP A 381 -16.78 -44.52 23.40
N ALA A 382 -17.60 -44.89 24.39
CA ALA A 382 -18.28 -43.90 25.23
C ALA A 382 -17.30 -42.98 25.98
N SER A 383 -16.08 -43.44 26.29
CA SER A 383 -15.02 -42.64 26.92
C SER A 383 -14.46 -41.59 25.94
N GLU A 384 -14.29 -41.92 24.66
CA GLU A 384 -13.79 -41.02 23.63
C GLU A 384 -14.82 -39.94 23.26
N VAL A 385 -16.09 -40.33 23.16
CA VAL A 385 -17.20 -39.40 23.01
C VAL A 385 -17.21 -38.38 24.15
N SER A 386 -17.10 -38.88 25.41
CA SER A 386 -17.11 -38.02 26.59
C SER A 386 -15.86 -37.09 26.66
N GLU A 387 -14.65 -37.60 26.28
CA GLU A 387 -13.43 -36.80 26.22
C GLU A 387 -13.58 -35.67 25.17
N LEU A 388 -14.03 -36.00 23.95
CA LEU A 388 -14.19 -35.00 22.86
C LEU A 388 -15.30 -33.98 23.19
N GLU A 389 -16.46 -34.43 23.73
CA GLU A 389 -17.50 -33.51 24.20
C GLU A 389 -17.00 -32.58 25.31
N GLY A 390 -16.19 -33.11 26.23
CA GLY A 390 -15.58 -32.35 27.30
C GLY A 390 -14.65 -31.24 26.78
N GLU A 391 -13.78 -31.57 25.82
CA GLU A 391 -12.88 -30.57 25.21
C GLU A 391 -13.67 -29.56 24.35
N ILE A 392 -14.68 -29.95 23.58
CA ILE A 392 -15.59 -29.04 22.86
C ILE A 392 -16.21 -28.04 23.84
N ASN A 393 -16.72 -28.50 24.98
CA ASN A 393 -17.35 -27.62 25.95
C ASN A 393 -16.35 -26.65 26.59
N LYS A 394 -15.10 -27.08 26.84
CA LYS A 394 -14.05 -26.19 27.34
C LYS A 394 -13.74 -25.05 26.37
N VAL A 395 -13.63 -25.33 25.05
CA VAL A 395 -13.42 -24.30 24.04
C VAL A 395 -14.62 -23.35 23.98
N LYS A 396 -15.84 -23.89 23.99
CA LYS A 396 -17.08 -23.06 23.99
C LYS A 396 -17.18 -22.13 25.19
N GLU A 397 -16.79 -22.61 26.38
CA GLU A 397 -16.75 -21.75 27.57
C GLU A 397 -15.63 -20.69 27.46
N ALA A 398 -14.43 -21.06 26.99
CA ALA A 398 -13.34 -20.13 26.78
C ALA A 398 -13.70 -19.02 25.78
N LEU A 399 -14.45 -19.37 24.69
CA LEU A 399 -14.93 -18.42 23.68
C LEU A 399 -15.89 -17.36 24.24
N LYS A 400 -16.60 -17.62 25.35
CA LYS A 400 -17.44 -16.63 26.03
C LYS A 400 -16.62 -15.56 26.77
N GLY A 401 -15.38 -15.90 27.11
CA GLY A 401 -14.45 -15.01 27.81
C GLY A 401 -13.64 -14.09 26.87
N THR A 402 -12.75 -13.29 27.47
CA THR A 402 -11.85 -12.38 26.74
C THR A 402 -10.38 -12.83 26.82
N ASP A 403 -10.10 -13.93 27.53
CA ASP A 403 -8.73 -14.45 27.69
C ASP A 403 -8.32 -15.27 26.47
N ILE A 404 -7.51 -14.68 25.61
CA ILE A 404 -7.03 -15.29 24.37
C ILE A 404 -6.11 -16.49 24.64
N GLN A 405 -5.32 -16.45 25.72
CA GLN A 405 -4.44 -17.56 26.09
C GLN A 405 -5.26 -18.77 26.54
N ALA A 406 -6.35 -18.56 27.28
CA ALA A 406 -7.27 -19.63 27.66
C ALA A 406 -7.94 -20.26 26.43
N ILE A 407 -8.31 -19.45 25.40
CA ILE A 407 -8.87 -19.94 24.15
C ILE A 407 -7.84 -20.79 23.39
N LYS A 408 -6.59 -20.31 23.26
CA LYS A 408 -5.50 -21.06 22.59
C LYS A 408 -5.27 -22.42 23.28
N THR A 409 -5.13 -22.43 24.60
CA THR A 409 -4.88 -23.66 25.38
C THR A 409 -6.05 -24.65 25.26
N ALA A 410 -7.31 -24.18 25.32
CA ALA A 410 -8.48 -25.05 25.17
C ALA A 410 -8.57 -25.60 23.73
N THR A 411 -8.25 -24.80 22.71
CA THR A 411 -8.25 -25.22 21.31
C THR A 411 -7.16 -26.25 21.03
N GLU A 412 -5.97 -26.11 21.62
CA GLU A 412 -4.92 -27.12 21.55
C GLU A 412 -5.37 -28.46 22.15
N GLY A 413 -6.04 -28.43 23.31
CA GLY A 413 -6.60 -29.63 23.95
C GLY A 413 -7.63 -30.32 23.04
N LEU A 414 -8.55 -29.54 22.45
CA LEU A 414 -9.54 -30.05 21.51
C LEU A 414 -8.88 -30.64 20.25
N THR A 415 -7.85 -29.98 19.73
CA THR A 415 -7.10 -30.44 18.56
C THR A 415 -6.46 -31.80 18.83
N GLN A 416 -5.84 -31.99 20.00
CA GLN A 416 -5.24 -33.28 20.39
C GLN A 416 -6.30 -34.40 20.54
N ALA A 417 -7.44 -34.09 21.16
CA ALA A 417 -8.54 -35.04 21.28
C ALA A 417 -9.13 -35.43 19.92
N PHE A 418 -9.29 -34.45 19.02
CA PHE A 418 -9.75 -34.65 17.65
C PHE A 418 -8.79 -35.52 16.83
N TYR A 419 -7.47 -35.32 16.93
CA TYR A 419 -6.48 -36.16 16.25
C TYR A 419 -6.52 -37.62 16.71
N LYS A 420 -6.66 -37.89 18.01
CA LYS A 420 -6.80 -39.25 18.53
C LYS A 420 -8.00 -39.98 17.90
N VAL A 421 -9.13 -39.27 17.79
CA VAL A 421 -10.35 -39.82 17.17
C VAL A 421 -10.14 -40.03 15.68
N SER A 422 -9.50 -39.08 14.98
CA SER A 422 -9.23 -39.18 13.55
C SER A 422 -8.28 -40.32 13.20
N GLU A 423 -7.22 -40.54 14.01
CA GLU A 423 -6.28 -41.64 13.81
C GLU A 423 -6.99 -43.03 13.87
N LYS A 424 -7.86 -43.23 14.84
CA LYS A 424 -8.67 -44.44 14.93
C LYS A 424 -9.59 -44.65 13.70
N MET A 425 -10.11 -43.54 13.15
CA MET A 425 -10.91 -43.59 11.93
C MET A 425 -10.10 -44.12 10.74
N TYR A 426 -8.84 -43.62 10.59
CA TYR A 426 -7.95 -44.10 9.53
C TYR A 426 -7.58 -45.57 9.71
N GLN A 427 -7.34 -46.02 10.95
CA GLN A 427 -7.04 -47.43 11.25
C GLN A 427 -8.24 -48.38 10.99
N GLN A 428 -9.46 -47.95 11.27
CA GLN A 428 -10.67 -48.76 11.01
C GLN A 428 -11.10 -48.76 9.53
N THR A 429 -10.84 -47.63 8.78
CA THR A 429 -11.18 -47.56 7.36
C THR A 429 -10.09 -48.18 6.49
N GLY A 430 -8.84 -48.19 6.92
CA GLY A 430 -7.72 -48.84 6.25
C GLY A 430 -7.75 -50.39 6.25
N ALA A 431 -8.63 -51.02 7.08
CA ALA A 431 -8.81 -52.44 7.13
C ALA A 431 -9.86 -52.97 6.12
N GLN A 432 -10.60 -52.13 5.40
CA GLN A 432 -11.53 -52.49 4.33
C GLN A 432 -11.25 -51.68 3.06
N GLY A 433 -10.40 -52.26 2.17
CA GLY A 433 -10.37 -52.03 0.74
C GLY A 433 -9.93 -50.67 0.24
N GLY A 434 -8.73 -50.64 -0.37
CA GLY A 434 -8.13 -49.47 -0.98
C GLY A 434 -8.92 -48.79 -2.08
N GLN A 435 -9.00 -47.50 -1.95
CA GLN A 435 -9.04 -46.54 -3.08
C GLN A 435 -8.62 -45.17 -2.56
N PRO A 436 -7.71 -44.45 -3.24
CA PRO A 436 -7.30 -43.15 -2.78
C PRO A 436 -8.45 -42.13 -2.94
N GLY A 437 -8.88 -41.53 -1.84
CA GLY A 437 -9.80 -40.41 -1.86
C GLY A 437 -9.06 -39.09 -2.11
N PRO A 438 -9.76 -38.00 -2.48
CA PRO A 438 -9.17 -36.78 -2.97
C PRO A 438 -8.37 -36.05 -1.90
N ASP A 439 -7.21 -35.60 -2.34
CA ASP A 439 -6.20 -34.79 -1.65
C ASP A 439 -6.82 -33.53 -1.01
N MET A 440 -6.85 -33.49 0.32
CA MET A 440 -7.14 -32.28 1.07
C MET A 440 -5.81 -31.62 1.45
N GLY A 441 -5.29 -30.77 0.54
CA GLY A 441 -4.11 -29.95 0.75
C GLY A 441 -4.29 -28.99 1.92
N GLY A 442 -3.79 -29.38 3.09
CA GLY A 442 -3.62 -28.52 4.25
C GLY A 442 -2.34 -27.75 4.15
N GLN A 443 -2.43 -26.43 4.07
CA GLN A 443 -1.31 -25.51 4.17
C GLN A 443 -0.94 -25.34 5.64
N ALA A 444 0.09 -26.05 6.09
CA ALA A 444 0.68 -25.87 7.42
C ALA A 444 1.91 -24.97 7.32
N ALA A 445 1.91 -23.94 8.15
CA ALA A 445 2.96 -22.95 8.34
C ALA A 445 4.30 -23.58 8.70
N GLY A 446 5.38 -23.01 8.15
CA GLY A 446 6.74 -23.45 8.35
C GLY A 446 7.35 -23.06 9.69
N GLY A 447 8.27 -23.88 10.13
CA GLY A 447 9.24 -23.61 11.21
C GLY A 447 10.51 -24.38 10.94
N ALA A 448 11.63 -23.67 11.03
CA ALA A 448 12.97 -24.00 10.61
C ALA A 448 13.60 -25.24 11.25
N ALA A 449 14.48 -25.93 10.53
CA ALA A 449 15.89 -26.12 10.80
C ALA A 449 16.52 -27.30 10.01
N GLY A 450 17.54 -26.99 9.25
CA GLY A 450 18.83 -27.64 9.22
C GLY A 450 19.05 -29.00 8.55
N SER A 451 19.93 -28.96 7.58
CA SER A 451 21.02 -29.90 7.27
C SER A 451 20.95 -30.77 5.99
N THR A 452 21.77 -30.30 5.05
CA THR A 452 22.67 -31.06 4.13
C THR A 452 22.28 -32.45 3.60
N ASN A 453 22.17 -32.67 2.29
CA ASN A 453 23.22 -33.22 1.46
C ASN A 453 22.79 -33.43 -0.02
N ALA A 454 23.78 -33.43 -0.88
CA ALA A 454 23.83 -33.43 -2.31
C ALA A 454 23.13 -34.60 -3.05
N GLY A 455 22.67 -34.30 -4.28
CA GLY A 455 22.35 -35.33 -5.29
C GLY A 455 21.78 -34.71 -6.57
N LYS A 456 22.58 -34.78 -7.66
CA LYS A 456 22.39 -34.31 -9.02
C LYS A 456 21.15 -34.81 -9.75
N GLY A 457 20.48 -33.88 -10.50
CA GLY A 457 20.07 -33.82 -11.91
C GLY A 457 19.02 -34.81 -12.42
N PRO A 458 18.47 -34.67 -13.65
CA PRO A 458 18.49 -33.49 -14.54
C PRO A 458 17.09 -33.06 -15.05
N ASP A 459 17.07 -31.90 -15.68
CA ASP A 459 16.19 -31.35 -16.74
C ASP A 459 14.84 -32.02 -17.04
N ASP A 460 13.75 -31.25 -16.82
CA ASP A 460 12.57 -31.27 -17.68
C ASP A 460 12.02 -29.87 -17.86
N VAL A 461 12.44 -29.24 -18.95
CA VAL A 461 11.82 -28.03 -19.50
C VAL A 461 10.61 -28.47 -20.29
N VAL A 462 9.40 -28.11 -19.87
CA VAL A 462 8.21 -28.30 -20.70
C VAL A 462 7.97 -27.00 -21.47
N ASP A 463 8.31 -27.05 -22.77
CA ASP A 463 7.93 -26.04 -23.76
C ASP A 463 6.39 -25.99 -23.88
N ALA A 464 5.82 -24.81 -23.67
CA ALA A 464 4.41 -24.54 -23.99
C ALA A 464 4.32 -24.04 -25.44
N ASP A 465 3.83 -24.90 -26.35
CA ASP A 465 3.48 -24.54 -27.72
C ASP A 465 2.32 -23.54 -27.76
N TYR A 466 2.58 -22.35 -28.28
CA TYR A 466 1.56 -21.37 -28.66
C TYR A 466 1.17 -21.58 -30.12
N THR A 467 -0.07 -21.96 -30.38
CA THR A 467 -0.68 -21.85 -31.71
C THR A 467 -1.36 -20.49 -31.86
N VAL A 468 -0.82 -19.68 -32.77
CA VAL A 468 -1.48 -18.45 -33.23
C VAL A 468 -2.59 -18.87 -34.19
N VAL A 469 -3.84 -18.49 -33.90
CA VAL A 469 -4.97 -18.60 -34.83
C VAL A 469 -5.16 -17.24 -35.46
N ASP A 470 -4.82 -17.15 -36.75
CA ASP A 470 -5.18 -16.00 -37.60
C ASP A 470 -6.66 -16.10 -37.95
N ASP A 471 -7.46 -15.12 -37.53
CA ASP A 471 -8.81 -14.90 -38.05
C ASP A 471 -8.77 -13.87 -39.19
N GLN A 472 -9.35 -14.30 -40.29
CA GLN A 472 -9.58 -13.50 -41.51
C GLN A 472 -10.69 -12.45 -41.31
#